data_0c7a1beed227f36b8d164f8d24c1dc13
#
_entry.id   0c7a1beed227f36b8d164f8d24c1dc13
#
_cell.length_a   1.000
_cell.length_b   1.000
_cell.length_c   1.000
_cell.angle_alpha   90.00
_cell.angle_beta   90.00
_cell.angle_gamma   90.00
#
_symmetry.space_group_name_H-M   'P 1'
#
loop_
_entity.id
_entity.type
_entity.pdbx_description
1 polymer ?
#
loop_
_entity_poly.entity_id
_entity_poly.type
_entity_poly.pdbx_seq_one_letter_code
_entity_poly.pdbx_strand_id
1 'polypeptide(L)'
;MPGGRFTDTLFRGESGTGSLKERDILRCEAPLGTFFLREDDARPVLLLAGGTGFAPIKAIAEHFFRQQLNRPRPTSPPRRLVLYWGCRARSDIYLPRLPEQWAESEPEFVYVPVLSDPRPEDEWSGRVGFVHLAVMQDLPDLSAFQVYACGAPAMVEAARRDFVRRCGLPEDQFFADAFTSQADLAS
;
A
#
# COMPACT_ATOMS: atom_id res chain seq x y z
N MET A 1 9.26 9.91 11.89
CA MET A 1 10.40 9.36 12.67
C MET A 1 11.48 10.43 12.76
N PRO A 2 12.04 10.71 13.95
CA PRO A 2 13.21 11.56 14.10
C PRO A 2 14.41 10.92 13.40
N GLY A 3 15.27 11.73 12.75
CA GLY A 3 16.48 11.25 12.06
C GLY A 3 16.36 11.09 10.54
N GLY A 4 15.21 11.41 9.94
CA GLY A 4 15.07 11.43 8.48
C GLY A 4 15.67 12.69 7.88
N ARG A 5 16.60 12.57 6.91
CA ARG A 5 17.28 13.74 6.31
C ARG A 5 16.31 14.78 5.76
N PHE A 6 15.28 14.36 5.03
CA PHE A 6 14.28 15.26 4.44
C PHE A 6 13.17 15.62 5.41
N THR A 7 12.63 14.65 6.15
CA THR A 7 11.53 14.87 7.09
C THR A 7 11.93 15.77 8.26
N ASP A 8 13.16 15.66 8.77
CA ASP A 8 13.65 16.56 9.81
C ASP A 8 13.80 17.99 9.28
N THR A 9 14.21 18.17 8.02
CA THR A 9 14.28 19.49 7.38
C THR A 9 12.88 20.09 7.18
N LEU A 10 11.88 19.24 6.90
CA LEU A 10 10.50 19.67 6.65
C LEU A 10 9.74 19.99 7.94
N PHE A 11 9.90 19.18 9.01
CA PHE A 11 9.07 19.23 10.20
C PHE A 11 9.74 19.81 11.44
N ARG A 12 11.06 19.97 11.49
CA ARG A 12 11.79 20.57 12.62
C ARG A 12 11.99 22.07 12.49
N GLY A 13 11.12 22.77 11.80
CA GLY A 13 11.20 24.14 11.32
C GLY A 13 11.29 25.29 12.35
N GLU A 14 11.68 25.06 13.61
CA GLU A 14 11.76 26.18 14.59
C GLU A 14 13.15 26.47 15.17
N SER A 15 14.19 25.69 14.90
CA SER A 15 15.46 25.88 15.64
C SER A 15 16.75 25.58 14.86
N GLY A 16 16.82 25.64 13.53
CA GLY A 16 18.08 25.33 12.86
C GLY A 16 18.22 25.91 11.47
N THR A 17 19.47 26.28 11.12
CA THR A 17 19.92 26.54 9.75
C THR A 17 19.57 25.33 8.89
N GLY A 18 18.57 25.46 8.00
CA GLY A 18 18.22 24.43 7.02
C GLY A 18 16.78 23.95 7.02
N SER A 19 15.88 24.54 7.82
CA SER A 19 14.45 24.20 7.73
C SER A 19 13.83 24.75 6.45
N LEU A 20 13.01 23.93 5.78
CA LEU A 20 12.22 24.37 4.63
C LEU A 20 11.16 25.37 5.05
N LYS A 21 11.01 26.41 4.26
CA LYS A 21 9.99 27.46 4.47
C LYS A 21 9.02 27.44 3.29
N GLU A 22 7.84 28.01 3.53
CA GLU A 22 6.89 28.25 2.45
C GLU A 22 7.56 29.07 1.33
N ARG A 23 7.38 28.62 0.08
CA ARG A 23 7.97 29.16 -1.15
C ARG A 23 9.45 28.82 -1.39
N ASP A 24 10.05 27.96 -0.59
CA ASP A 24 11.39 27.43 -0.95
C ASP A 24 11.30 26.59 -2.22
N ILE A 25 12.31 26.73 -3.07
CA ILE A 25 12.40 25.98 -4.32
C ILE A 25 13.13 24.66 -4.05
N LEU A 26 12.45 23.54 -4.31
CA LEU A 26 13.02 22.20 -4.20
C LEU A 26 13.32 21.64 -5.59
N ARG A 27 14.51 21.04 -5.74
CA ARG A 27 14.82 20.24 -6.92
C ARG A 27 14.47 18.78 -6.59
N CYS A 28 13.53 18.23 -7.36
CA CYS A 28 13.10 16.83 -7.22
C CYS A 28 13.51 16.04 -8.47
N GLU A 29 13.91 14.80 -8.27
CA GLU A 29 14.15 13.82 -9.34
C GLU A 29 13.20 12.64 -9.10
N ALA A 30 12.29 12.43 -10.05
CA ALA A 30 11.25 11.39 -9.98
C ALA A 30 10.71 11.11 -11.41
N PRO A 31 10.10 9.94 -11.65
CA PRO A 31 10.01 8.77 -10.77
C PRO A 31 11.30 7.95 -10.78
N LEU A 32 11.64 7.34 -9.65
CA LEU A 32 12.75 6.41 -9.51
C LEU A 32 12.23 5.03 -9.09
N GLY A 33 12.96 3.97 -9.49
CA GLY A 33 12.62 2.59 -9.12
C GLY A 33 11.64 1.90 -10.08
N THR A 34 11.22 0.70 -9.67
CA THR A 34 10.43 -0.23 -10.51
C THR A 34 9.07 -0.58 -9.93
N PHE A 35 8.65 0.12 -8.86
CA PHE A 35 7.37 -0.12 -8.19
C PHE A 35 6.25 0.69 -8.86
N PHE A 36 5.70 0.15 -9.94
CA PHE A 36 4.61 0.76 -10.72
C PHE A 36 3.66 -0.30 -11.27
N LEU A 37 2.42 0.08 -11.57
CA LEU A 37 1.39 -0.79 -12.12
C LEU A 37 1.81 -1.37 -13.48
N ARG A 38 1.68 -2.69 -13.66
CA ARG A 38 1.84 -3.36 -14.96
C ARG A 38 0.52 -3.24 -15.72
N GLU A 39 0.46 -2.31 -16.67
CA GLU A 39 -0.78 -1.93 -17.37
C GLU A 39 -1.21 -2.95 -18.41
N ASP A 40 -0.24 -3.62 -19.05
CA ASP A 40 -0.47 -4.57 -20.13
C ASP A 40 -1.00 -5.93 -19.65
N ASP A 41 -1.14 -6.12 -18.34
CA ASP A 41 -1.63 -7.33 -17.73
C ASP A 41 -3.10 -7.18 -17.31
N ALA A 42 -3.92 -8.16 -17.66
CA ALA A 42 -5.35 -8.16 -17.35
C ALA A 42 -5.71 -8.83 -16.01
N ARG A 43 -4.74 -9.37 -15.29
CA ARG A 43 -4.95 -10.05 -14.01
C ARG A 43 -5.55 -9.12 -12.96
N PRO A 44 -6.38 -9.63 -12.04
CA PRO A 44 -6.82 -8.87 -10.88
C PRO A 44 -5.61 -8.40 -10.06
N VAL A 45 -5.74 -7.24 -9.43
CA VAL A 45 -4.67 -6.61 -8.64
C VAL A 45 -5.01 -6.70 -7.17
N LEU A 46 -4.05 -7.20 -6.39
CA LEU A 46 -4.05 -7.13 -4.93
C LEU A 46 -3.03 -6.08 -4.46
N LEU A 47 -3.52 -5.06 -3.78
CA LEU A 47 -2.73 -4.04 -3.12
C LEU A 47 -2.61 -4.37 -1.64
N LEU A 48 -1.37 -4.48 -1.14
CA LEU A 48 -1.07 -4.76 0.27
C LEU A 48 -0.29 -3.59 0.86
N ALA A 49 -0.93 -2.83 1.74
CA ALA A 49 -0.32 -1.69 2.41
C ALA A 49 -0.08 -1.99 3.90
N GLY A 50 1.09 -1.61 4.43
CA GLY A 50 1.39 -1.61 5.86
C GLY A 50 1.65 -0.19 6.35
N GLY A 51 0.81 0.35 7.24
CA GLY A 51 0.96 1.70 7.79
C GLY A 51 1.12 2.76 6.69
N THR A 52 2.24 3.48 6.72
CA THR A 52 2.59 4.54 5.73
C THR A 52 2.88 3.99 4.32
N GLY A 53 3.05 2.68 4.16
CA GLY A 53 3.12 2.03 2.85
C GLY A 53 1.87 2.21 2.00
N PHE A 54 0.79 2.74 2.58
CA PHE A 54 -0.38 3.16 1.80
C PHE A 54 -0.08 4.28 0.80
N ALA A 55 0.91 5.13 1.03
CA ALA A 55 1.21 6.27 0.14
C ALA A 55 1.53 5.83 -1.32
N PRO A 56 2.53 4.96 -1.60
CA PRO A 56 2.76 4.47 -2.95
C PRO A 56 1.65 3.54 -3.45
N ILE A 57 0.99 2.78 -2.57
CA ILE A 57 -0.17 1.96 -2.91
C ILE A 57 -1.34 2.83 -3.39
N LYS A 58 -1.58 3.98 -2.74
CA LYS A 58 -2.56 4.98 -3.17
C LYS A 58 -2.28 5.46 -4.60
N ALA A 59 -1.02 5.76 -4.92
CA ALA A 59 -0.64 6.21 -6.26
C ALA A 59 -0.94 5.14 -7.33
N ILE A 60 -0.69 3.86 -7.03
CA ILE A 60 -1.02 2.74 -7.92
C ILE A 60 -2.54 2.60 -8.07
N ALA A 61 -3.31 2.69 -6.99
CA ALA A 61 -4.78 2.60 -7.04
C ALA A 61 -5.39 3.73 -7.89
N GLU A 62 -4.99 4.98 -7.66
CA GLU A 62 -5.48 6.13 -8.43
C GLU A 62 -5.08 6.05 -9.91
N HIS A 63 -3.90 5.52 -10.20
CA HIS A 63 -3.47 5.26 -11.57
C HIS A 63 -4.33 4.17 -12.22
N PHE A 64 -4.59 3.08 -11.49
CA PHE A 64 -5.47 1.99 -11.93
C PHE A 64 -6.87 2.51 -12.30
N PHE A 65 -7.50 3.32 -11.45
CA PHE A 65 -8.82 3.89 -11.73
C PHE A 65 -8.81 4.79 -12.97
N ARG A 66 -7.80 5.65 -13.12
CA ARG A 66 -7.65 6.47 -14.35
C ARG A 66 -7.52 5.62 -15.61
N GLN A 67 -6.80 4.51 -15.54
CA GLN A 67 -6.68 3.58 -16.67
C GLN A 67 -8.02 2.92 -17.01
N GLN A 68 -8.82 2.54 -16.01
CA GLN A 68 -10.14 1.96 -16.24
C GLN A 68 -11.09 2.94 -16.93
N LEU A 69 -11.09 4.21 -16.53
CA LEU A 69 -11.90 5.27 -17.15
C LEU A 69 -11.52 5.54 -18.61
N ASN A 70 -10.25 5.40 -18.97
CA ASN A 70 -9.73 5.68 -20.31
C ASN A 70 -9.74 4.46 -21.22
N ARG A 71 -10.15 3.28 -20.75
CA ARG A 71 -10.27 2.09 -21.62
C ARG A 71 -11.34 2.33 -22.68
N PRO A 72 -11.04 2.07 -23.97
CA PRO A 72 -12.09 1.93 -24.99
C PRO A 72 -13.06 0.86 -24.49
N ARG A 73 -14.38 1.04 -24.71
CA ARG A 73 -15.45 0.14 -24.23
C ARG A 73 -15.01 -1.32 -24.25
N PRO A 74 -15.03 -2.01 -23.11
CA PRO A 74 -14.33 -3.25 -22.95
C PRO A 74 -14.99 -4.37 -23.73
N THR A 75 -14.19 -5.05 -24.51
CA THR A 75 -14.47 -6.43 -24.96
C THR A 75 -14.19 -7.45 -23.85
N SER A 76 -13.65 -7.02 -22.72
CA SER A 76 -13.27 -7.81 -21.54
C SER A 76 -13.90 -7.23 -20.27
N PRO A 77 -14.22 -8.06 -19.26
CA PRO A 77 -14.74 -7.58 -17.98
C PRO A 77 -13.76 -6.59 -17.33
N PRO A 78 -14.27 -5.65 -16.50
CA PRO A 78 -13.40 -4.72 -15.79
C PRO A 78 -12.43 -5.49 -14.88
N ARG A 79 -11.19 -4.99 -14.78
CA ARG A 79 -10.15 -5.58 -13.95
C ARG A 79 -10.45 -5.30 -12.48
N ARG A 80 -10.43 -6.33 -11.65
CA ARG A 80 -10.70 -6.22 -10.20
C ARG A 80 -9.48 -5.67 -9.47
N LEU A 81 -9.73 -4.80 -8.48
CA LEU A 81 -8.74 -4.24 -7.57
C LEU A 81 -9.15 -4.52 -6.12
N VAL A 82 -8.26 -5.10 -5.33
CA VAL A 82 -8.51 -5.38 -3.91
C VAL A 82 -7.40 -4.73 -3.08
N LEU A 83 -7.77 -3.92 -2.09
CA LEU A 83 -6.84 -3.26 -1.18
C LEU A 83 -6.99 -3.84 0.23
N TYR A 84 -5.90 -4.37 0.77
CA TYR A 84 -5.75 -4.66 2.20
C TYR A 84 -4.79 -3.64 2.80
N TRP A 85 -5.26 -2.92 3.81
CA TRP A 85 -4.43 -1.94 4.52
C TRP A 85 -4.31 -2.31 5.99
N GLY A 86 -3.11 -2.77 6.38
CA GLY A 86 -2.76 -3.15 7.74
C GLY A 86 -2.21 -1.98 8.54
N CYS A 87 -2.77 -1.75 9.73
CA CYS A 87 -2.30 -0.79 10.73
C CYS A 87 -2.25 -1.45 12.10
N ARG A 88 -1.65 -0.81 13.11
CA ARG A 88 -1.72 -1.31 14.48
C ARG A 88 -3.06 -1.00 15.11
N ALA A 89 -3.42 0.28 15.16
CA ALA A 89 -4.65 0.80 15.74
C ALA A 89 -5.42 1.61 14.69
N ARG A 90 -6.66 1.94 14.98
CA ARG A 90 -7.52 2.72 14.08
C ARG A 90 -6.97 4.11 13.79
N SER A 91 -6.31 4.75 14.77
CA SER A 91 -5.66 6.07 14.61
C SER A 91 -4.52 6.09 13.59
N ASP A 92 -3.94 4.93 13.26
CA ASP A 92 -2.87 4.82 12.28
C ASP A 92 -3.38 4.82 10.84
N ILE A 93 -4.69 4.65 10.63
CA ILE A 93 -5.35 4.80 9.33
C ILE A 93 -5.53 6.30 9.06
N TYR A 94 -4.49 6.95 8.54
CA TYR A 94 -4.42 8.41 8.41
C TYR A 94 -5.30 9.04 7.32
N LEU A 95 -5.86 8.25 6.41
CA LEU A 95 -6.81 8.67 5.36
C LEU A 95 -8.01 7.72 5.30
N PRO A 96 -8.78 7.55 6.40
CA PRO A 96 -9.78 6.48 6.49
C PRO A 96 -10.87 6.60 5.43
N ARG A 97 -11.30 7.81 5.11
CA ARG A 97 -12.40 8.05 4.16
C ARG A 97 -12.04 7.81 2.69
N LEU A 98 -10.77 7.90 2.32
CA LEU A 98 -10.39 7.83 0.92
C LEU A 98 -10.64 6.45 0.29
N PRO A 99 -10.19 5.32 0.89
CA PRO A 99 -10.52 4.00 0.35
C PRO A 99 -12.00 3.63 0.45
N GLU A 100 -12.72 4.18 1.44
CA GLU A 100 -14.17 4.02 1.55
C GLU A 100 -14.89 4.68 0.37
N GLN A 101 -14.51 5.92 0.03
CA GLN A 101 -15.05 6.64 -1.14
C GLN A 101 -14.76 5.88 -2.46
N TRP A 102 -13.57 5.30 -2.59
CA TRP A 102 -13.28 4.46 -3.76
C TRP A 102 -14.19 3.23 -3.81
N ALA A 103 -14.46 2.58 -2.68
CA ALA A 103 -15.35 1.42 -2.64
C ALA A 103 -16.81 1.77 -2.96
N GLU A 104 -17.23 3.03 -2.70
CA GLU A 104 -18.55 3.53 -3.08
C GLU A 104 -18.65 3.86 -4.58
N SER A 105 -17.56 4.36 -5.19
CA SER A 105 -17.55 4.86 -6.57
C SER A 105 -17.09 3.84 -7.62
N GLU A 106 -16.28 2.85 -7.21
CA GLU A 106 -15.62 1.88 -8.11
C GLU A 106 -16.15 0.46 -7.85
N PRO A 107 -17.06 -0.07 -8.67
CA PRO A 107 -17.75 -1.36 -8.41
C PRO A 107 -16.81 -2.56 -8.30
N GLU A 108 -15.68 -2.54 -8.98
CA GLU A 108 -14.69 -3.64 -8.97
C GLU A 108 -13.58 -3.44 -7.92
N PHE A 109 -13.74 -2.45 -7.04
CA PHE A 109 -12.81 -2.19 -5.95
C PHE A 109 -13.34 -2.73 -4.62
N VAL A 110 -12.46 -3.41 -3.90
CA VAL A 110 -12.75 -3.92 -2.55
C VAL A 110 -11.71 -3.38 -1.58
N TYR A 111 -12.15 -2.80 -0.46
CA TYR A 111 -11.30 -2.31 0.62
C TYR A 111 -11.45 -3.13 1.88
N VAL A 112 -10.36 -3.62 2.42
CA VAL A 112 -10.30 -4.40 3.67
C VAL A 112 -9.27 -3.79 4.62
N PRO A 113 -9.68 -2.96 5.57
CA PRO A 113 -8.79 -2.50 6.64
C PRO A 113 -8.57 -3.62 7.65
N VAL A 114 -7.32 -3.73 8.15
CA VAL A 114 -6.91 -4.77 9.10
C VAL A 114 -6.13 -4.12 10.24
N LEU A 115 -6.52 -4.38 11.50
CA LEU A 115 -5.79 -3.91 12.68
C LEU A 115 -5.08 -5.06 13.37
N SER A 116 -3.76 -4.91 13.62
CA SER A 116 -3.00 -5.94 14.33
C SER A 116 -3.12 -5.86 15.85
N ASP A 117 -3.44 -4.70 16.38
CA ASP A 117 -3.52 -4.43 17.83
C ASP A 117 -4.61 -3.37 18.10
N PRO A 118 -5.90 -3.68 17.79
CA PRO A 118 -6.99 -2.75 18.04
C PRO A 118 -7.21 -2.57 19.54
N ARG A 119 -7.42 -1.32 19.96
CA ARG A 119 -7.70 -0.96 21.34
C ARG A 119 -9.20 -0.98 21.61
N PRO A 120 -9.64 -1.09 22.87
CA PRO A 120 -11.06 -1.00 23.18
C PRO A 120 -11.75 0.29 22.68
N GLU A 121 -11.03 1.42 22.73
CA GLU A 121 -11.52 2.71 22.25
C GLU A 121 -11.64 2.82 20.72
N ASP A 122 -11.03 1.90 19.98
CA ASP A 122 -11.15 1.84 18.51
C ASP A 122 -12.55 1.36 18.06
N GLU A 123 -13.32 0.71 18.96
CA GLU A 123 -14.62 0.11 18.65
C GLU A 123 -14.57 -0.70 17.32
N TRP A 124 -13.48 -1.48 17.17
CA TRP A 124 -13.17 -2.12 15.91
C TRP A 124 -13.98 -3.40 15.70
N SER A 125 -14.74 -3.46 14.61
CA SER A 125 -15.50 -4.64 14.19
C SER A 125 -14.98 -5.32 12.92
N GLY A 126 -13.88 -4.78 12.35
CA GLY A 126 -13.26 -5.29 11.12
C GLY A 126 -12.26 -6.42 11.38
N ARG A 127 -11.41 -6.70 10.40
CA ARG A 127 -10.39 -7.75 10.48
C ARG A 127 -9.33 -7.43 11.53
N VAL A 128 -8.93 -8.45 12.31
CA VAL A 128 -7.88 -8.36 13.34
C VAL A 128 -6.75 -9.32 13.01
N GLY A 129 -5.50 -8.86 13.20
CA GLY A 129 -4.29 -9.64 13.00
C GLY A 129 -3.36 -9.05 11.93
N PHE A 130 -2.43 -9.87 11.45
CA PHE A 130 -1.50 -9.44 10.40
C PHE A 130 -2.19 -9.40 9.03
N VAL A 131 -1.96 -8.33 8.29
CA VAL A 131 -2.65 -8.03 7.03
C VAL A 131 -2.49 -9.14 5.98
N HIS A 132 -1.31 -9.76 5.86
CA HIS A 132 -1.09 -10.85 4.91
C HIS A 132 -1.87 -12.12 5.29
N LEU A 133 -2.10 -12.38 6.58
CA LEU A 133 -2.93 -13.50 7.02
C LEU A 133 -4.41 -13.28 6.72
N ALA A 134 -4.89 -12.03 6.82
CA ALA A 134 -6.25 -11.68 6.41
C ALA A 134 -6.45 -11.93 4.91
N VAL A 135 -5.46 -11.54 4.08
CA VAL A 135 -5.48 -11.87 2.63
C VAL A 135 -5.60 -13.36 2.41
N MET A 136 -4.76 -14.18 3.07
CA MET A 136 -4.77 -15.64 2.88
C MET A 136 -6.08 -16.30 3.30
N GLN A 137 -6.78 -15.74 4.30
CA GLN A 137 -8.09 -16.23 4.72
C GLN A 137 -9.19 -15.94 3.70
N ASP A 138 -9.14 -14.73 3.09
CA ASP A 138 -10.19 -14.27 2.17
C ASP A 138 -9.90 -14.68 0.72
N LEU A 139 -8.63 -14.79 0.35
CA LEU A 139 -8.13 -15.13 -0.98
C LEU A 139 -7.09 -16.25 -0.88
N PRO A 140 -7.53 -17.51 -0.66
CA PRO A 140 -6.61 -18.63 -0.48
C PRO A 140 -5.86 -19.02 -1.76
N ASP A 141 -6.34 -18.60 -2.93
CA ASP A 141 -5.69 -18.79 -4.23
C ASP A 141 -5.38 -17.43 -4.87
N LEU A 142 -4.09 -17.14 -5.02
CA LEU A 142 -3.55 -15.95 -5.67
C LEU A 142 -2.87 -16.25 -7.01
N SER A 143 -3.02 -17.44 -7.56
CA SER A 143 -2.35 -17.88 -8.79
C SER A 143 -2.63 -16.99 -10.01
N ALA A 144 -3.80 -16.35 -10.02
CA ALA A 144 -4.22 -15.43 -11.08
C ALA A 144 -3.98 -13.95 -10.76
N PHE A 145 -3.42 -13.60 -9.61
CA PHE A 145 -3.28 -12.20 -9.18
C PHE A 145 -1.91 -11.59 -9.52
N GLN A 146 -1.89 -10.27 -9.60
CA GLN A 146 -0.69 -9.45 -9.39
C GLN A 146 -0.76 -8.82 -8.00
N VAL A 147 0.33 -8.88 -7.25
CA VAL A 147 0.42 -8.33 -5.90
C VAL A 147 1.40 -7.16 -5.86
N TYR A 148 0.96 -6.05 -5.30
CA TYR A 148 1.79 -4.87 -5.02
C TYR A 148 1.79 -4.64 -3.51
N ALA A 149 2.96 -4.83 -2.87
CA ALA A 149 3.10 -4.75 -1.42
C ALA A 149 4.04 -3.61 -1.02
N CYS A 150 3.61 -2.77 -0.09
CA CYS A 150 4.44 -1.72 0.47
C CYS A 150 4.26 -1.57 1.97
N GLY A 151 5.37 -1.40 2.70
CA GLY A 151 5.39 -1.23 4.15
C GLY A 151 6.70 -1.70 4.79
N ALA A 152 6.62 -2.10 6.05
CA ALA A 152 7.79 -2.61 6.79
C ALA A 152 8.36 -3.89 6.13
N PRO A 153 9.70 -4.05 6.07
CA PRO A 153 10.35 -5.19 5.44
C PRO A 153 9.81 -6.54 5.92
N ALA A 154 9.66 -6.72 7.23
CA ALA A 154 9.15 -7.96 7.80
C ALA A 154 7.74 -8.33 7.31
N MET A 155 6.85 -7.34 7.12
CA MET A 155 5.51 -7.55 6.58
C MET A 155 5.57 -7.96 5.10
N VAL A 156 6.39 -7.27 4.30
CA VAL A 156 6.55 -7.53 2.86
C VAL A 156 7.14 -8.92 2.64
N GLU A 157 8.17 -9.30 3.39
CA GLU A 157 8.81 -10.61 3.30
C GLU A 157 7.88 -11.75 3.74
N ALA A 158 7.13 -11.55 4.84
CA ALA A 158 6.14 -12.53 5.27
C ALA A 158 5.06 -12.73 4.21
N ALA A 159 4.55 -11.65 3.63
CA ALA A 159 3.55 -11.71 2.56
C ALA A 159 4.10 -12.43 1.32
N ARG A 160 5.30 -12.08 0.83
CA ARG A 160 5.94 -12.74 -0.31
C ARG A 160 6.07 -14.24 -0.07
N ARG A 161 6.69 -14.62 1.05
CA ARG A 161 6.92 -16.02 1.40
C ARG A 161 5.62 -16.82 1.44
N ASP A 162 4.61 -16.29 2.12
CA ASP A 162 3.37 -17.02 2.39
C ASP A 162 2.47 -17.06 1.15
N PHE A 163 2.37 -15.99 0.36
CA PHE A 163 1.57 -15.96 -0.87
C PHE A 163 2.15 -16.88 -1.93
N VAL A 164 3.48 -16.89 -2.12
CA VAL A 164 4.12 -17.78 -3.10
C VAL A 164 4.01 -19.25 -2.67
N ARG A 165 4.31 -19.55 -1.40
CA ARG A 165 4.37 -20.95 -0.94
C ARG A 165 3.01 -21.58 -0.66
N ARG A 166 2.01 -20.78 -0.27
CA ARG A 166 0.75 -21.29 0.27
C ARG A 166 -0.48 -20.89 -0.52
N CYS A 167 -0.41 -19.79 -1.29
CA CYS A 167 -1.54 -19.30 -2.09
C CYS A 167 -1.29 -19.40 -3.60
N GLY A 168 -0.21 -20.05 -4.04
CA GLY A 168 0.06 -20.31 -5.44
C GLY A 168 0.44 -19.08 -6.28
N LEU A 169 0.77 -17.94 -5.64
CA LEU A 169 1.18 -16.73 -6.35
C LEU A 169 2.49 -17.00 -7.11
N PRO A 170 2.56 -16.74 -8.43
CA PRO A 170 3.83 -16.76 -9.15
C PRO A 170 4.79 -15.70 -8.58
N GLU A 171 6.05 -16.06 -8.36
CA GLU A 171 7.01 -15.17 -7.69
C GLU A 171 7.25 -13.87 -8.48
N ASP A 172 7.24 -13.94 -9.80
CA ASP A 172 7.37 -12.80 -10.72
C ASP A 172 6.14 -11.88 -10.73
N GLN A 173 5.05 -12.27 -10.06
CA GLN A 173 3.84 -11.46 -9.89
C GLN A 173 3.75 -10.78 -8.52
N PHE A 174 4.82 -10.84 -7.71
CA PHE A 174 4.92 -10.12 -6.45
C PHE A 174 5.87 -8.91 -6.59
N PHE A 175 5.32 -7.74 -6.66
CA PHE A 175 6.04 -6.46 -6.72
C PHE A 175 6.04 -5.82 -5.34
N ALA A 176 7.19 -5.30 -4.89
CA ALA A 176 7.29 -4.75 -3.54
C ALA A 176 8.19 -3.51 -3.48
N ASP A 177 7.81 -2.60 -2.57
CA ASP A 177 8.62 -1.49 -2.10
C ASP A 177 8.65 -1.53 -0.56
N ALA A 178 9.75 -2.07 -0.01
CA ALA A 178 9.92 -2.20 1.44
C ALA A 178 10.63 -0.96 2.00
N PHE A 179 10.03 -0.32 3.00
CA PHE A 179 10.61 0.84 3.67
C PHE A 179 11.69 0.41 4.65
N THR A 180 12.93 0.39 4.21
CA THR A 180 14.08 0.15 5.09
C THR A 180 14.41 1.41 5.89
N SER A 181 14.53 1.30 7.21
CA SER A 181 15.09 2.33 8.08
C SER A 181 16.62 2.16 8.20
N GLN A 182 17.31 3.20 8.71
CA GLN A 182 18.74 3.07 9.02
C GLN A 182 19.03 1.96 10.05
N ALA A 183 18.08 1.66 10.93
CA ALA A 183 18.20 0.56 11.88
C ALA A 183 18.13 -0.82 11.21
N ASP A 184 17.34 -0.95 10.14
CA ASP A 184 17.23 -2.19 9.35
C ASP A 184 18.49 -2.46 8.50
N LEU A 185 19.26 -1.42 8.19
CA LEU A 185 20.51 -1.52 7.41
C LEU A 185 21.74 -1.79 8.30
N ALA A 186 21.61 -1.70 9.61
CA ALA A 186 22.70 -1.89 10.59
C ALA A 186 22.67 -3.28 11.27
N SER A 187 21.71 -4.11 10.93
CA SER A 187 21.57 -5.51 11.37
C SER A 187 21.96 -6.47 10.25
#